data_64bc8415fcd56813f0e44b8602b03527
#
_entry.id   64bc8415fcd56813f0e44b8602b03527
#
_cell.length_a   1.000
_cell.length_b   1.000
_cell.length_c   1.000
_cell.angle_alpha   90.00
_cell.angle_beta   90.00
_cell.angle_gamma   90.00
#
_symmetry.space_group_name_H-M   'P 1'
#
loop_
_entity.id
_entity.type
_entity.pdbx_description
1 polymer ?
#
loop_
_entity_poly.entity_id
_entity_poly.type
_entity_poly.pdbx_seq_one_letter_code
_entity_poly.pdbx_strand_id
1 'polypeptide(L)'
;KNYYTDGDMWVQLKGPNIDKRVYGFWDGDNRFVVRLVATAPGEWTWTSGANHTDDSGLNSRTGSFTAASWSAKEKQQNPNRRGFVRVSPNGHALEYADGTPFFMVGDTWLAGTTWRLPFRNAPTSNDYTPSPGMGFEDAVAFRKRQGFNSVSMISSFPNWDADINPSTHADASGIYVRLQRAG
;
A
#
# COMPACT_ATOMS: atom_id res chain seq x y z
N LYS A 1 -7.10 -5.69 -25.02
CA LYS A 1 -7.04 -6.32 -23.69
C LYS A 1 -7.01 -5.23 -22.62
N ASN A 2 -7.82 -5.36 -21.60
CA ASN A 2 -7.77 -4.49 -20.42
C ASN A 2 -6.99 -5.24 -19.33
N TYR A 3 -5.75 -4.88 -19.13
CA TYR A 3 -4.88 -5.55 -18.16
C TYR A 3 -5.30 -5.38 -16.69
N TYR A 4 -6.21 -4.45 -16.40
CA TYR A 4 -6.82 -4.31 -15.07
C TYR A 4 -7.89 -5.37 -14.76
N THR A 5 -8.57 -5.88 -15.79
CA THR A 5 -9.68 -6.82 -15.63
C THR A 5 -9.39 -8.21 -16.20
N ASP A 6 -8.51 -8.30 -17.20
CA ASP A 6 -8.32 -9.52 -17.98
C ASP A 6 -7.05 -10.28 -17.60
N GLY A 7 -6.14 -9.66 -16.84
CA GLY A 7 -4.84 -10.23 -16.50
C GLY A 7 -4.63 -10.40 -14.99
N ASP A 8 -4.70 -11.63 -14.51
CA ASP A 8 -4.24 -11.98 -13.17
C ASP A 8 -2.82 -12.54 -13.23
N MET A 9 -1.95 -11.98 -12.42
CA MET A 9 -0.59 -12.46 -12.22
C MET A 9 -0.32 -12.62 -10.72
N TRP A 10 0.41 -13.65 -10.36
CA TRP A 10 0.80 -13.91 -8.97
C TRP A 10 2.19 -14.52 -8.88
N VAL A 11 2.72 -14.56 -7.68
CA VAL A 11 3.85 -15.41 -7.33
C VAL A 11 3.48 -16.35 -6.20
N GLN A 12 3.91 -17.60 -6.27
CA GLN A 12 3.96 -18.50 -5.12
C GLN A 12 5.26 -18.19 -4.39
N LEU A 13 5.14 -17.54 -3.25
CA LEU A 13 6.25 -17.09 -2.42
C LEU A 13 6.49 -18.10 -1.31
N LYS A 14 7.73 -18.58 -1.17
CA LYS A 14 8.17 -19.48 -0.10
C LYS A 14 9.31 -18.85 0.67
N GLY A 15 9.23 -18.92 1.98
CA GLY A 15 10.25 -18.45 2.90
C GLY A 15 10.14 -19.13 4.26
N PRO A 16 10.91 -18.72 5.25
CA PRO A 16 10.84 -19.30 6.59
C PRO A 16 9.41 -19.22 7.15
N ASN A 17 8.79 -20.39 7.35
CA ASN A 17 7.43 -20.57 7.87
C ASN A 17 6.31 -19.93 7.01
N ILE A 18 6.55 -19.72 5.73
CA ILE A 18 5.57 -19.17 4.80
C ILE A 18 5.60 -19.88 3.45
N ASP A 19 4.41 -20.23 2.96
CA ASP A 19 4.16 -20.68 1.60
C ASP A 19 2.82 -20.07 1.17
N LYS A 20 2.86 -19.04 0.34
CA LYS A 20 1.67 -18.20 0.09
C LYS A 20 1.68 -17.65 -1.32
N ARG A 21 0.49 -17.56 -1.92
CA ARG A 21 0.27 -16.83 -3.17
C ARG A 21 0.14 -15.33 -2.88
N VAL A 22 0.90 -14.52 -3.62
CA VAL A 22 0.84 -13.06 -3.58
C VAL A 22 0.50 -12.57 -4.98
N TYR A 23 -0.61 -11.86 -5.10
CA TYR A 23 -1.06 -11.32 -6.38
C TYR A 23 -0.26 -10.07 -6.75
N GLY A 24 -0.04 -9.93 -8.05
CA GLY A 24 0.54 -8.76 -8.66
C GLY A 24 -0.52 -7.84 -9.25
N PHE A 25 -0.06 -6.78 -9.85
CA PHE A 25 -0.88 -5.83 -10.57
C PHE A 25 -0.13 -5.31 -11.79
N TRP A 26 -0.86 -4.86 -12.79
CA TRP A 26 -0.28 -4.19 -13.93
C TRP A 26 0.15 -2.77 -13.56
N ASP A 27 1.43 -2.44 -13.84
CA ASP A 27 2.07 -1.16 -13.47
C ASP A 27 2.34 -0.29 -14.71
N GLY A 28 1.61 -0.53 -15.78
CA GLY A 28 1.76 0.15 -17.06
C GLY A 28 2.63 -0.60 -18.06
N ASP A 29 2.55 -0.22 -19.30
CA ASP A 29 3.27 -0.80 -20.44
C ASP A 29 3.21 -2.34 -20.44
N ASN A 30 4.35 -3.01 -20.51
CA ASN A 30 4.48 -4.47 -20.47
C ASN A 30 4.94 -4.98 -19.10
N ARG A 31 4.57 -4.32 -18.02
CA ARG A 31 5.09 -4.63 -16.69
C ARG A 31 3.99 -5.00 -15.70
N PHE A 32 4.15 -6.19 -15.10
CA PHE A 32 3.44 -6.59 -13.89
C PHE A 32 4.39 -6.54 -12.70
N VAL A 33 3.89 -6.09 -11.56
CA VAL A 33 4.66 -5.93 -10.33
C VAL A 33 3.99 -6.71 -9.21
N VAL A 34 4.78 -7.43 -8.42
CA VAL A 34 4.35 -8.04 -7.16
C VAL A 34 5.08 -7.33 -6.03
N ARG A 35 4.32 -6.82 -5.07
CA ARG A 35 4.88 -6.24 -3.85
C ARG A 35 4.76 -7.23 -2.72
N LEU A 36 5.86 -7.51 -2.07
CA LEU A 36 5.93 -8.45 -0.96
C LEU A 36 6.85 -7.92 0.14
N VAL A 37 6.70 -8.48 1.33
CA VAL A 37 7.57 -8.21 2.47
C VAL A 37 8.05 -9.54 3.01
N ALA A 38 9.36 -9.69 3.16
CA ALA A 38 9.94 -10.81 3.88
C ALA A 38 9.66 -10.63 5.38
N THR A 39 8.88 -11.54 5.97
CA THR A 39 8.44 -11.47 7.36
C THR A 39 9.43 -12.10 8.35
N ALA A 40 10.44 -12.79 7.83
CA ALA A 40 11.52 -13.40 8.60
C ALA A 40 12.83 -13.37 7.81
N PRO A 41 13.98 -13.32 8.48
CA PRO A 41 15.28 -13.49 7.85
C PRO A 41 15.45 -14.90 7.30
N GLY A 42 16.20 -15.05 6.22
CA GLY A 42 16.50 -16.33 5.58
C GLY A 42 16.32 -16.29 4.07
N GLU A 43 16.40 -17.45 3.45
CA GLU A 43 16.20 -17.63 2.02
C GLU A 43 14.73 -17.59 1.65
N TRP A 44 14.43 -16.88 0.58
CA TRP A 44 13.11 -16.75 -0.02
C TRP A 44 13.17 -17.11 -1.49
N THR A 45 12.20 -17.89 -1.94
CA THR A 45 12.05 -18.27 -3.35
C THR A 45 10.67 -17.90 -3.84
N TRP A 46 10.54 -17.70 -5.13
CA TRP A 46 9.25 -17.45 -5.75
C TRP A 46 9.16 -18.09 -7.14
N THR A 47 7.93 -18.46 -7.50
CA THR A 47 7.59 -18.91 -8.85
C THR A 47 6.36 -18.15 -9.32
N SER A 48 6.41 -17.55 -10.50
CA SER A 48 5.27 -16.81 -11.04
C SER A 48 4.27 -17.67 -11.76
N GLY A 49 3.03 -17.19 -11.80
CA GLY A 49 1.94 -17.73 -12.60
C GLY A 49 0.99 -16.64 -13.03
N ALA A 50 0.21 -16.93 -14.07
CA ALA A 50 -0.83 -16.04 -14.56
C ALA A 50 -2.03 -16.84 -15.08
N ASN A 51 -3.20 -16.21 -15.20
CA ASN A 51 -4.38 -16.81 -15.81
C ASN A 51 -4.20 -17.04 -17.33
N HIS A 52 -3.35 -16.26 -17.98
CA HIS A 52 -2.90 -16.48 -19.35
C HIS A 52 -1.68 -17.41 -19.33
N THR A 53 -1.92 -18.73 -19.39
CA THR A 53 -0.90 -19.75 -19.23
C THR A 53 0.11 -19.81 -20.39
N ASP A 54 -0.25 -19.27 -21.53
CA ASP A 54 0.59 -19.14 -22.73
C ASP A 54 1.56 -17.95 -22.68
N ASP A 55 1.40 -17.06 -21.72
CA ASP A 55 2.32 -15.92 -21.53
C ASP A 55 3.58 -16.35 -20.80
N SER A 56 4.62 -16.68 -21.56
CA SER A 56 5.93 -17.05 -21.03
C SER A 56 6.66 -15.92 -20.30
N GLY A 57 6.23 -14.68 -20.48
CA GLY A 57 6.75 -13.52 -19.75
C GLY A 57 6.29 -13.49 -18.30
N LEU A 58 5.08 -14.01 -18.04
CA LEU A 58 4.45 -14.01 -16.72
C LEU A 58 4.46 -15.38 -16.04
N ASN A 59 4.45 -16.47 -16.78
CA ASN A 59 4.38 -17.82 -16.22
C ASN A 59 5.73 -18.45 -16.02
N SER A 60 5.82 -19.30 -14.98
CA SER A 60 6.96 -20.17 -14.68
C SER A 60 8.29 -19.44 -14.51
N ARG A 61 8.25 -18.14 -14.26
CA ARG A 61 9.45 -17.41 -13.86
C ARG A 61 9.77 -17.73 -12.40
N THR A 62 11.04 -17.90 -12.10
CA THR A 62 11.51 -18.21 -10.76
C THR A 62 12.59 -17.24 -10.32
N GLY A 63 12.75 -17.09 -9.03
CA GLY A 63 13.84 -16.34 -8.45
C GLY A 63 13.95 -16.57 -6.96
N SER A 64 15.01 -16.04 -6.39
CA SER A 64 15.27 -16.10 -4.96
C SER A 64 15.90 -14.80 -4.46
N PHE A 65 15.81 -14.57 -3.17
CA PHE A 65 16.53 -13.52 -2.45
C PHE A 65 16.73 -13.94 -1.01
N THR A 66 17.72 -13.34 -0.36
CA THR A 66 17.97 -13.53 1.08
C THR A 66 17.51 -12.29 1.84
N ALA A 67 16.65 -12.49 2.83
CA ALA A 67 16.26 -11.44 3.76
C ALA A 67 17.20 -11.46 4.98
N ALA A 68 17.80 -10.32 5.29
CA ALA A 68 18.64 -10.14 6.45
C ALA A 68 17.87 -9.45 7.60
N SER A 69 18.24 -9.74 8.83
CA SER A 69 17.74 -9.00 10.00
C SER A 69 18.27 -7.59 10.03
N TRP A 70 17.42 -6.64 10.38
CA TRP A 70 17.83 -5.29 10.68
C TRP A 70 18.58 -5.23 12.03
N SER A 71 19.66 -4.47 12.09
CA SER A 71 20.38 -4.20 13.34
C SER A 71 19.55 -3.33 14.29
N ALA A 72 19.87 -3.33 15.57
CA ALA A 72 19.22 -2.49 16.57
C ALA A 72 19.28 -0.99 16.21
N LYS A 73 20.42 -0.53 15.68
CA LYS A 73 20.62 0.85 15.22
C LYS A 73 19.68 1.21 14.08
N GLU A 74 19.53 0.33 13.09
CA GLU A 74 18.64 0.55 11.95
C GLU A 74 17.17 0.57 12.36
N LYS A 75 16.76 -0.30 13.29
CA LYS A 75 15.42 -0.31 13.87
C LYS A 75 15.12 0.95 14.68
N GLN A 76 16.12 1.52 15.34
CA GLN A 76 15.98 2.79 16.06
C GLN A 76 15.82 3.97 15.09
N GLN A 77 16.57 3.98 14.00
CA GLN A 77 16.46 5.01 12.97
C GLN A 77 15.13 4.98 12.20
N ASN A 78 14.58 3.78 12.00
CA ASN A 78 13.29 3.59 11.33
C ASN A 78 12.49 2.49 12.06
N PRO A 79 11.53 2.87 12.90
CA PRO A 79 10.71 1.91 13.65
C PRO A 79 9.95 0.91 12.77
N ASN A 80 9.63 1.24 11.51
CA ASN A 80 8.96 0.31 10.59
C ASN A 80 9.83 -0.93 10.26
N ARG A 81 11.13 -0.89 10.51
CA ARG A 81 12.04 -2.03 10.41
C ARG A 81 11.89 -3.06 11.55
N ARG A 82 11.01 -2.80 12.52
CA ARG A 82 10.65 -3.73 13.60
C ARG A 82 9.61 -4.77 13.19
N GLY A 83 9.13 -4.69 11.95
CA GLY A 83 8.12 -5.56 11.40
C GLY A 83 6.70 -5.02 11.52
N PHE A 84 5.70 -5.84 11.15
CA PHE A 84 4.30 -5.44 11.21
C PHE A 84 3.82 -5.21 12.64
N VAL A 85 2.88 -4.28 12.79
CA VAL A 85 2.16 -4.09 14.05
C VAL A 85 1.17 -5.24 14.24
N ARG A 86 1.11 -5.76 15.45
CA ARG A 86 0.19 -6.82 15.86
C ARG A 86 -0.38 -6.55 17.25
N VAL A 87 -1.41 -7.29 17.60
CA VAL A 87 -1.91 -7.30 18.99
C VAL A 87 -0.86 -7.97 19.88
N SER A 88 -0.60 -7.37 21.04
CA SER A 88 0.28 -7.95 22.05
C SER A 88 -0.25 -9.29 22.59
N PRO A 89 0.59 -10.17 23.12
CA PRO A 89 0.18 -11.49 23.60
C PRO A 89 -0.93 -11.46 24.68
N ASN A 90 -1.00 -10.39 25.46
CA ASN A 90 -2.03 -10.21 26.49
C ASN A 90 -3.34 -9.61 25.94
N GLY A 91 -3.40 -9.23 24.65
CA GLY A 91 -4.59 -8.69 24.01
C GLY A 91 -4.92 -7.23 24.32
N HIS A 92 -4.12 -6.52 25.11
CA HIS A 92 -4.46 -5.19 25.61
C HIS A 92 -3.68 -4.03 24.97
N ALA A 93 -2.71 -4.33 24.10
CA ALA A 93 -1.88 -3.33 23.46
C ALA A 93 -1.52 -3.73 22.04
N LEU A 94 -0.87 -2.81 21.33
CA LEU A 94 -0.23 -3.07 20.05
C LEU A 94 1.29 -3.12 20.24
N GLU A 95 1.94 -3.97 19.45
CA GLU A 95 3.39 -4.09 19.41
C GLU A 95 3.87 -4.34 17.98
N TYR A 96 5.11 -4.01 17.70
CA TYR A 96 5.78 -4.46 16.48
C TYR A 96 6.05 -5.98 16.55
N ALA A 97 6.33 -6.61 15.41
CA ALA A 97 6.62 -8.03 15.33
C ALA A 97 7.82 -8.47 16.21
N ASP A 98 8.73 -7.57 16.54
CA ASP A 98 9.87 -7.82 17.44
C ASP A 98 9.53 -7.64 18.93
N GLY A 99 8.25 -7.40 19.27
CA GLY A 99 7.78 -7.24 20.65
C GLY A 99 7.93 -5.82 21.22
N THR A 100 8.47 -4.87 20.45
CA THR A 100 8.54 -3.48 20.88
C THR A 100 7.14 -2.86 20.93
N PRO A 101 6.72 -2.23 22.03
CA PRO A 101 5.40 -1.58 22.11
C PRO A 101 5.19 -0.56 21.01
N PHE A 102 3.96 -0.56 20.46
CA PHE A 102 3.51 0.40 19.46
C PHE A 102 2.36 1.23 20.02
N PHE A 103 2.63 2.51 20.26
CA PHE A 103 1.58 3.47 20.64
C PHE A 103 1.05 4.15 19.38
N MET A 104 -0.19 3.82 19.00
CA MET A 104 -0.81 4.36 17.80
C MET A 104 -1.29 5.80 18.03
N VAL A 105 -0.70 6.73 17.31
CA VAL A 105 -1.15 8.13 17.21
C VAL A 105 -1.59 8.35 15.78
N GLY A 106 -2.90 8.39 15.58
CA GLY A 106 -3.51 8.40 14.25
C GLY A 106 -4.33 9.63 13.97
N ASP A 107 -4.55 9.87 12.70
CA ASP A 107 -5.47 10.85 12.16
C ASP A 107 -6.47 10.15 11.23
N THR A 108 -7.62 10.75 10.98
CA THR A 108 -8.63 10.21 10.08
C THR A 108 -8.79 11.10 8.87
N TRP A 109 -8.44 10.55 7.70
CA TRP A 109 -8.50 11.25 6.42
C TRP A 109 -9.52 10.57 5.51
N LEU A 110 -10.81 10.86 5.72
CA LEU A 110 -11.90 10.23 4.97
C LEU A 110 -11.73 10.39 3.45
N ALA A 111 -11.33 11.56 3.01
CA ALA A 111 -11.11 11.89 1.60
C ALA A 111 -9.64 11.80 1.16
N GLY A 112 -8.76 11.16 1.93
CA GLY A 112 -7.31 11.16 1.70
C GLY A 112 -6.87 10.51 0.39
N THR A 113 -7.68 9.59 -0.17
CA THR A 113 -7.40 8.92 -1.44
C THR A 113 -8.20 9.49 -2.61
N THR A 114 -8.87 10.61 -2.44
CA THR A 114 -9.71 11.25 -3.45
C THR A 114 -8.98 12.38 -4.19
N TRP A 115 -9.57 12.87 -5.26
CA TRP A 115 -9.08 14.03 -6.00
C TRP A 115 -8.97 15.32 -5.16
N ARG A 116 -9.71 15.41 -4.07
CA ARG A 116 -9.72 16.55 -3.13
C ARG A 116 -8.37 16.73 -2.45
N LEU A 117 -7.62 15.64 -2.27
CA LEU A 117 -6.25 15.69 -1.78
C LEU A 117 -5.32 15.08 -2.87
N PRO A 118 -4.87 15.85 -3.84
CA PRO A 118 -3.99 15.36 -4.89
C PRO A 118 -2.70 14.80 -4.28
N PHE A 119 -2.13 13.81 -4.91
CA PHE A 119 -0.94 13.14 -4.36
C PHE A 119 0.24 14.10 -4.23
N ARG A 120 0.44 14.94 -5.24
CA ARG A 120 1.48 15.99 -5.28
C ARG A 120 0.95 17.24 -5.98
N ASN A 121 1.53 18.39 -5.64
CA ASN A 121 1.41 19.62 -6.41
C ASN A 121 -0.05 20.01 -6.71
N ALA A 122 -0.85 20.24 -5.67
CA ALA A 122 -2.17 20.81 -5.86
C ALA A 122 -2.07 22.12 -6.68
N PRO A 123 -2.73 22.22 -7.83
CA PRO A 123 -2.60 23.41 -8.71
C PRO A 123 -3.18 24.66 -8.05
N THR A 124 -4.17 24.50 -7.19
CA THR A 124 -4.86 25.57 -6.47
C THR A 124 -5.11 25.16 -5.03
N SER A 125 -5.26 26.14 -4.14
CA SER A 125 -5.77 25.88 -2.80
C SER A 125 -7.25 25.50 -2.83
N ASN A 126 -7.67 24.65 -1.90
CA ASN A 126 -9.07 24.28 -1.65
C ASN A 126 -9.23 23.96 -0.17
N ASP A 127 -10.43 23.55 0.27
CA ASP A 127 -10.71 23.25 1.68
C ASP A 127 -9.83 22.14 2.28
N TYR A 128 -9.25 21.28 1.44
CA TYR A 128 -8.38 20.15 1.84
C TYR A 128 -6.90 20.46 1.64
N THR A 129 -6.58 21.36 0.72
CA THR A 129 -5.23 21.81 0.41
C THR A 129 -5.18 23.33 0.51
N PRO A 130 -4.98 23.89 1.70
CA PRO A 130 -5.09 25.33 1.97
C PRO A 130 -4.03 26.16 1.24
N SER A 131 -3.01 25.56 0.70
CA SER A 131 -1.97 26.22 -0.08
C SER A 131 -1.73 25.50 -1.41
N PRO A 132 -1.52 26.24 -2.52
CA PRO A 132 -1.06 25.63 -3.77
C PRO A 132 0.25 24.87 -3.56
N GLY A 133 0.41 23.77 -4.30
CA GLY A 133 1.59 22.91 -4.18
C GLY A 133 1.53 21.88 -3.05
N MET A 134 0.59 21.99 -2.11
CA MET A 134 0.39 20.99 -1.06
C MET A 134 -0.42 19.80 -1.59
N GLY A 135 -0.05 18.59 -1.15
CA GLY A 135 -0.74 17.37 -1.50
C GLY A 135 -0.67 16.33 -0.38
N PHE A 136 -1.03 15.11 -0.70
CA PHE A 136 -1.02 13.97 0.24
C PHE A 136 0.36 13.77 0.88
N GLU A 137 1.44 13.83 0.08
CA GLU A 137 2.80 13.65 0.59
C GLU A 137 3.19 14.74 1.61
N ASP A 138 2.76 15.98 1.37
CA ASP A 138 3.04 17.10 2.29
C ASP A 138 2.26 16.93 3.59
N ALA A 139 1.01 16.50 3.51
CA ALA A 139 0.18 16.19 4.67
C ALA A 139 0.80 15.06 5.51
N VAL A 140 1.27 13.98 4.88
CA VAL A 140 1.98 12.89 5.56
C VAL A 140 3.25 13.41 6.24
N ALA A 141 4.06 14.20 5.53
CA ALA A 141 5.29 14.77 6.09
C ALA A 141 5.00 15.70 7.28
N PHE A 142 3.94 16.50 7.19
CA PHE A 142 3.51 17.38 8.27
C PHE A 142 3.09 16.60 9.52
N ARG A 143 2.22 15.59 9.37
CA ARG A 143 1.75 14.75 10.48
C ARG A 143 2.89 13.94 11.11
N LYS A 144 3.80 13.43 10.28
CA LYS A 144 5.00 12.75 10.78
C LYS A 144 5.84 13.64 11.69
N ARG A 145 6.03 14.92 11.34
CA ARG A 145 6.75 15.88 12.21
C ARG A 145 6.03 16.15 13.53
N GLN A 146 4.71 15.99 13.58
CA GLN A 146 3.90 16.10 14.79
C GLN A 146 3.90 14.82 15.65
N GLY A 147 4.58 13.76 15.21
CA GLY A 147 4.64 12.47 15.91
C GLY A 147 3.52 11.47 15.56
N PHE A 148 2.70 11.78 14.56
CA PHE A 148 1.72 10.82 14.05
C PHE A 148 2.42 9.67 13.33
N ASN A 149 1.92 8.45 13.54
CA ASN A 149 2.49 7.23 12.98
C ASN A 149 1.45 6.34 12.27
N SER A 150 0.21 6.78 12.21
CA SER A 150 -0.88 6.06 11.53
C SER A 150 -1.87 7.04 10.90
N VAL A 151 -2.54 6.58 9.85
CA VAL A 151 -3.67 7.27 9.22
C VAL A 151 -4.76 6.24 8.98
N SER A 152 -5.97 6.55 9.42
CA SER A 152 -7.18 5.82 9.06
C SER A 152 -7.84 6.50 7.88
N MET A 153 -8.05 5.78 6.79
CA MET A 153 -8.69 6.34 5.59
C MET A 153 -9.64 5.35 4.94
N ILE A 154 -10.61 5.85 4.20
CA ILE A 154 -11.46 5.04 3.36
C ILE A 154 -10.73 4.82 2.03
N SER A 155 -10.35 3.59 1.75
CA SER A 155 -9.61 3.24 0.54
C SER A 155 -10.47 3.27 -0.73
N SER A 156 -11.77 3.03 -0.59
CA SER A 156 -12.75 3.12 -1.66
C SER A 156 -13.93 3.95 -1.17
N PHE A 157 -14.09 5.14 -1.70
CA PHE A 157 -15.11 6.07 -1.23
C PHE A 157 -16.50 5.55 -1.64
N PRO A 158 -17.39 5.23 -0.69
CA PRO A 158 -18.72 4.71 -1.01
C PRO A 158 -19.65 5.81 -1.54
N ASN A 159 -20.65 5.41 -2.32
CA ASN A 159 -21.65 6.31 -2.90
C ASN A 159 -22.53 7.09 -1.88
N TRP A 160 -22.36 6.84 -0.60
CA TRP A 160 -23.10 7.56 0.44
C TRP A 160 -22.58 9.00 0.67
N ASP A 161 -21.45 9.36 0.06
CA ASP A 161 -21.05 10.77 0.00
C ASP A 161 -21.95 11.48 -0.98
N ALA A 162 -23.06 11.48 -0.54
CA ALA A 162 -24.26 12.19 -0.82
C ALA A 162 -24.47 12.72 -2.21
N ASP A 163 -24.61 13.36 -2.80
CA ASP A 163 -25.13 14.02 -3.99
C ASP A 163 -24.26 13.77 -5.25
N ILE A 164 -23.27 12.90 -5.16
CA ILE A 164 -22.46 12.55 -6.31
C ILE A 164 -23.22 11.52 -7.16
N ASN A 165 -24.00 12.02 -8.07
CA ASN A 165 -24.56 11.19 -9.13
C ASN A 165 -23.46 10.87 -10.15
N PRO A 166 -23.05 9.60 -10.29
CA PRO A 166 -21.97 9.22 -11.22
C PRO A 166 -22.25 9.60 -12.67
N SER A 167 -23.53 9.77 -13.03
CA SER A 167 -23.93 10.16 -14.38
C SER A 167 -23.82 11.66 -14.64
N THR A 168 -23.72 12.47 -13.61
CA THR A 168 -23.70 13.95 -13.73
C THR A 168 -22.40 14.60 -13.24
N HIS A 169 -21.58 13.85 -12.49
CA HIS A 169 -20.32 14.34 -11.96
C HIS A 169 -19.16 13.51 -12.54
N ALA A 170 -18.39 14.12 -13.43
CA ALA A 170 -17.16 13.55 -13.98
C ALA A 170 -16.16 13.08 -12.90
N ASP A 171 -16.30 13.60 -11.69
CA ASP A 171 -15.45 13.33 -10.54
C ASP A 171 -15.62 11.94 -9.93
N ALA A 172 -16.81 11.34 -10.02
CA ALA A 172 -17.06 10.00 -9.49
C ALA A 172 -16.20 8.93 -10.21
N SER A 173 -16.02 9.07 -11.52
CA SER A 173 -15.11 8.20 -12.29
C SER A 173 -13.64 8.45 -11.96
N GLY A 174 -13.30 9.68 -11.63
CA GLY A 174 -11.93 10.08 -11.24
C GLY A 174 -11.48 9.49 -9.91
N ILE A 175 -12.38 9.26 -8.97
CA ILE A 175 -12.08 8.64 -7.67
C ILE A 175 -11.61 7.19 -7.87
N TYR A 176 -12.35 6.40 -8.62
CA TYR A 176 -12.01 4.99 -8.86
C TYR A 176 -10.71 4.83 -9.66
N VAL A 177 -10.48 5.67 -10.65
CA VAL A 177 -9.26 5.65 -11.45
C VAL A 177 -8.02 5.97 -10.61
N ARG A 178 -8.13 6.85 -9.61
CA ARG A 178 -7.01 7.16 -8.70
C ARG A 178 -6.68 6.03 -7.73
N LEU A 179 -7.67 5.36 -7.19
CA LEU A 179 -7.46 4.21 -6.31
C LEU A 179 -6.73 3.08 -7.05
N GLN A 180 -7.05 2.87 -8.30
CA GLN A 180 -6.34 1.92 -9.16
C GLN A 180 -4.89 2.29 -9.44
N ARG A 181 -4.55 3.58 -9.44
CA ARG A 181 -3.17 4.07 -9.67
C ARG A 181 -2.34 4.20 -8.40
N ALA A 182 -2.97 4.29 -7.25
CA ALA A 182 -2.30 4.41 -5.95
C ALA A 182 -2.02 3.03 -5.30
N GLY A 183 -2.57 1.95 -5.89
CA GLY A 183 -2.43 0.56 -5.46
C GLY A 183 -1.02 -0.04 -5.69
#